data_6b5253ceb1eb1b5f6e263ba83a4c790b
#
_entry.id   6b5253ceb1eb1b5f6e263ba83a4c790b
#
_cell.length_a   1.000
_cell.length_b   1.000
_cell.length_c   1.000
_cell.angle_alpha   90.00
_cell.angle_beta   90.00
_cell.angle_gamma   90.00
#
_symmetry.space_group_name_H-M   'P 1'
#
loop_
_entity.id
_entity.type
_entity.pdbx_description
1 polymer ?
#
loop_
_entity_poly.entity_id
_entity_poly.type
_entity_poly.pdbx_seq_one_letter_code
_entity_poly.pdbx_strand_id
1 'polypeptide(L)'
;MLNRWTARLVVMLLISAAPPPTRADEFVNPKANIPPKASPQRRGGGEGLPPMPIPLSSPLRRTEKQRQPAPPGLVGCITFSPASLQGSGVDWQTTTIDIERWVDFTNDQLRQHYRFVETDFSKFSYDPAELPILYFTGWKALPPFDEATISKLRQYLIDGGTWVVHSNCGRPEFNASFRREIRRIFPDRELAPIPADHPLFGAFYPITSMRLRNGSQPWKQVPPYLETVNIGTRAAVIFSPVDLSCGWDAGAHPIEGGILYDQNDALKLASNIVTYCLAEYQYARFFSHQKIYHEASEKTRDQLVLGQIVHGGDWDPTPQGLPNLLKMIDQNTTMHVQFKRVPVEAQKDDLLQFPVLYMVGQRDFQFSNAARQRLRQYCDHGGTIIVDCAVGSSEFDAAFRREMALIYPDRQLKPLPPNHPIYGFVYDVRRVELAPLARQLLPEVQAPRLEAIDVDGTLPVIYSPLSMSAGWEQLPRAYNKGYANDDALKLGVNVLMYVVSH
;
A
#
# COMPACT_ATOMS: atom_id res chain seq x y z
N MET A 1 40.27 -11.15 52.84
CA MET A 1 39.79 -10.05 53.72
C MET A 1 38.66 -9.35 53.00
N LEU A 2 37.51 -9.37 53.65
CA LEU A 2 36.25 -8.76 53.21
C LEU A 2 36.37 -7.26 53.04
N ASN A 3 35.68 -6.67 52.06
CA ASN A 3 34.86 -5.50 52.33
C ASN A 3 33.73 -5.35 51.32
N ARG A 4 32.52 -5.47 51.86
CA ARG A 4 31.25 -5.17 51.26
C ARG A 4 31.05 -3.65 51.30
N TRP A 5 30.70 -3.05 50.17
CA TRP A 5 30.09 -1.72 50.15
C TRP A 5 28.65 -1.81 49.62
N THR A 6 27.75 -1.63 50.56
CA THR A 6 26.31 -1.44 50.31
C THR A 6 26.08 -0.04 49.78
N ALA A 7 25.72 0.10 48.53
CA ALA A 7 25.17 1.35 47.99
C ALA A 7 23.66 1.40 48.26
N ARG A 8 23.26 2.32 49.12
CA ARG A 8 21.85 2.70 49.33
C ARG A 8 21.34 3.46 48.12
N LEU A 9 20.35 2.89 47.40
CA LEU A 9 19.59 3.58 46.39
C LEU A 9 18.58 4.49 47.08
N VAL A 10 18.74 5.79 46.96
CA VAL A 10 17.71 6.77 47.31
C VAL A 10 16.74 6.83 46.12
N VAL A 11 15.58 6.23 46.27
CA VAL A 11 14.48 6.36 45.34
C VAL A 11 13.78 7.70 45.62
N MET A 12 14.08 8.70 44.79
CA MET A 12 13.27 9.91 44.74
C MET A 12 11.96 9.59 44.01
N LEU A 13 10.88 9.50 44.75
CA LEU A 13 9.53 9.49 44.22
C LEU A 13 9.22 10.88 43.62
N LEU A 14 9.41 11.02 42.32
CA LEU A 14 8.78 12.06 41.55
C LEU A 14 7.33 11.62 41.30
N ILE A 15 6.42 12.12 42.08
CA ILE A 15 4.99 12.08 41.81
C ILE A 15 4.77 12.99 40.61
N SER A 16 4.87 12.48 39.40
CA SER A 16 4.34 13.13 38.23
C SER A 16 2.81 12.95 38.29
N ALA A 17 2.09 14.03 38.48
CA ALA A 17 0.65 14.05 38.33
C ALA A 17 0.30 13.56 36.89
N ALA A 18 -0.26 12.38 36.82
CA ALA A 18 -0.84 11.91 35.56
C ALA A 18 -1.93 12.89 35.16
N PRO A 19 -1.99 13.32 33.90
CA PRO A 19 -3.14 14.08 33.43
C PRO A 19 -4.39 13.20 33.61
N PRO A 20 -5.56 13.80 33.93
CA PRO A 20 -6.79 13.05 34.09
C PRO A 20 -7.00 12.21 32.80
N PRO A 21 -7.57 11.02 32.90
CA PRO A 21 -7.87 10.22 31.73
C PRO A 21 -8.77 11.05 30.83
N THR A 22 -8.27 11.46 29.69
CA THR A 22 -9.10 11.94 28.60
C THR A 22 -10.08 10.81 28.35
N ARG A 23 -11.37 11.06 28.57
CA ARG A 23 -12.44 10.16 28.16
C ARG A 23 -12.05 9.63 26.79
N ALA A 24 -11.93 8.32 26.70
CA ALA A 24 -11.90 7.65 25.41
C ALA A 24 -13.10 8.21 24.67
N ASP A 25 -12.84 8.94 23.57
CA ASP A 25 -13.89 9.32 22.67
C ASP A 25 -14.56 8.00 22.30
N GLU A 26 -15.77 7.82 22.76
CA GLU A 26 -16.64 6.76 22.30
C GLU A 26 -16.51 6.79 20.78
N PHE A 27 -16.04 5.70 20.23
CA PHE A 27 -16.15 5.44 18.80
C PHE A 27 -17.63 5.58 18.51
N VAL A 28 -18.04 6.75 18.06
CA VAL A 28 -19.32 6.93 17.43
C VAL A 28 -19.20 6.13 16.15
N ASN A 29 -19.52 4.83 16.32
CA ASN A 29 -19.95 4.06 15.17
C ASN A 29 -20.89 5.00 14.42
N PRO A 30 -20.63 5.39 13.16
CA PRO A 30 -21.62 6.15 12.42
C PRO A 30 -22.78 5.18 12.27
N LYS A 31 -23.63 5.14 13.31
CA LYS A 31 -24.96 4.58 13.16
C LYS A 31 -25.48 5.33 11.96
N ALA A 32 -25.50 4.62 10.83
CA ALA A 32 -26.22 5.10 9.67
C ALA A 32 -27.47 5.77 10.26
N ASN A 33 -27.71 7.02 9.88
CA ASN A 33 -28.91 7.74 10.27
C ASN A 33 -30.06 6.95 9.65
N ILE A 34 -30.39 5.82 10.28
CA ILE A 34 -31.56 5.05 9.94
C ILE A 34 -32.69 5.93 10.47
N PRO A 35 -33.47 6.54 9.59
CA PRO A 35 -34.59 7.33 10.06
C PRO A 35 -35.41 6.43 10.99
N PRO A 36 -35.89 6.94 12.11
CA PRO A 36 -36.62 6.14 13.07
C PRO A 36 -37.74 5.41 12.31
N LYS A 37 -37.80 4.09 12.48
CA LYS A 37 -38.88 3.28 11.92
C LYS A 37 -40.19 3.95 12.28
N ALA A 38 -40.94 4.41 11.28
CA ALA A 38 -42.24 5.04 11.50
C ALA A 38 -43.06 4.11 12.41
N SER A 39 -43.49 4.61 13.53
CA SER A 39 -44.35 3.88 14.43
C SER A 39 -45.59 3.42 13.66
N PRO A 40 -46.05 2.17 13.83
CA PRO A 40 -47.23 1.72 13.14
C PRO A 40 -48.41 2.65 13.52
N GLN A 41 -48.92 3.41 12.55
CA GLN A 41 -50.08 4.23 12.75
C GLN A 41 -51.23 3.33 13.18
N ARG A 42 -51.74 3.53 14.38
CA ARG A 42 -53.03 2.97 14.80
C ARG A 42 -54.09 3.39 13.78
N ARG A 43 -54.69 2.43 13.12
CA ARG A 43 -55.91 2.62 12.36
C ARG A 43 -57.04 3.05 13.36
N GLY A 44 -57.13 4.31 13.58
CA GLY A 44 -58.38 4.90 14.09
C GLY A 44 -59.32 5.12 12.91
N GLY A 45 -60.49 4.49 12.92
CA GLY A 45 -61.51 4.77 11.94
C GLY A 45 -62.04 6.20 12.22
N GLY A 46 -61.70 7.11 11.35
CA GLY A 46 -62.26 8.45 11.22
C GLY A 46 -62.27 8.76 9.73
N GLU A 47 -63.35 9.34 9.27
CA GLU A 47 -63.58 9.73 7.87
C GLU A 47 -62.35 10.46 7.34
N GLY A 48 -61.70 9.85 6.37
CA GLY A 48 -60.49 10.38 5.78
C GLY A 48 -60.76 11.71 5.09
N LEU A 49 -60.11 12.76 5.52
CA LEU A 49 -59.95 13.95 4.70
C LEU A 49 -59.38 13.54 3.34
N PRO A 50 -59.90 14.08 2.26
CA PRO A 50 -59.37 13.78 0.92
C PRO A 50 -57.87 14.09 0.95
N PRO A 51 -57.00 13.28 0.29
CA PRO A 51 -55.59 13.51 0.28
C PRO A 51 -55.34 14.94 -0.20
N MET A 52 -54.64 15.72 0.62
CA MET A 52 -54.19 17.06 0.21
C MET A 52 -53.42 16.93 -1.08
N PRO A 53 -53.71 17.73 -2.10
CA PRO A 53 -52.96 17.68 -3.36
C PRO A 53 -51.48 17.89 -2.98
N ILE A 54 -50.64 16.96 -3.47
CA ILE A 54 -49.21 17.10 -3.36
C ILE A 54 -48.84 18.48 -3.91
N PRO A 55 -48.21 19.37 -3.17
CA PRO A 55 -47.82 20.68 -3.67
C PRO A 55 -47.00 20.42 -4.94
N LEU A 56 -47.52 20.82 -6.09
CA LEU A 56 -46.76 20.83 -7.33
C LEU A 56 -45.49 21.61 -7.04
N SER A 57 -44.35 20.99 -7.25
CA SER A 57 -43.08 21.67 -7.12
C SER A 57 -43.16 22.95 -7.94
N SER A 58 -43.14 24.11 -7.28
CA SER A 58 -43.08 25.41 -7.97
C SER A 58 -42.01 25.31 -9.03
N PRO A 59 -42.30 25.64 -10.30
CA PRO A 59 -41.25 25.68 -11.29
C PRO A 59 -40.16 26.62 -10.74
N LEU A 60 -38.97 26.05 -10.50
CA LEU A 60 -37.81 26.79 -10.05
C LEU A 60 -37.72 28.07 -10.90
N ARG A 61 -37.80 29.24 -10.26
CA ARG A 61 -37.65 30.51 -10.96
C ARG A 61 -36.37 30.42 -11.76
N ARG A 62 -36.44 30.69 -13.03
CA ARG A 62 -35.33 30.64 -14.02
C ARG A 62 -34.09 31.50 -13.60
N THR A 63 -34.22 32.30 -12.54
CA THR A 63 -33.18 33.17 -11.97
C THR A 63 -32.33 32.50 -10.90
N GLU A 64 -32.79 31.42 -10.29
CA GLU A 64 -31.93 30.59 -9.43
C GLU A 64 -31.32 29.48 -10.29
N LYS A 65 -30.29 29.83 -11.07
CA LYS A 65 -29.30 28.84 -11.48
C LYS A 65 -28.72 28.31 -10.17
N GLN A 66 -29.20 27.16 -9.69
CA GLN A 66 -28.48 26.39 -8.68
C GLN A 66 -27.07 26.27 -9.24
N ARG A 67 -26.11 26.94 -8.60
CA ARG A 67 -24.70 26.75 -8.94
C ARG A 67 -24.45 25.28 -8.69
N GLN A 68 -24.28 24.53 -9.74
CA GLN A 68 -23.80 23.16 -9.57
C GLN A 68 -22.53 23.26 -8.72
N PRO A 69 -22.37 22.43 -7.68
CA PRO A 69 -21.14 22.43 -6.93
C PRO A 69 -19.97 22.26 -7.90
N ALA A 70 -18.89 22.99 -7.69
CA ALA A 70 -17.72 22.84 -8.51
C ALA A 70 -17.28 21.38 -8.52
N PRO A 71 -16.82 20.82 -9.65
CA PRO A 71 -16.28 19.47 -9.69
C PRO A 71 -15.23 19.28 -8.59
N PRO A 72 -15.14 18.08 -7.99
CA PRO A 72 -14.16 17.81 -6.95
C PRO A 72 -12.73 17.97 -7.50
N GLY A 73 -11.82 18.51 -6.72
CA GLY A 73 -10.40 18.55 -7.03
C GLY A 73 -9.85 17.12 -7.05
N LEU A 74 -9.11 16.77 -8.10
CA LEU A 74 -8.42 15.49 -8.21
C LEU A 74 -6.92 15.67 -8.10
N VAL A 75 -6.38 16.64 -8.85
CA VAL A 75 -4.95 16.86 -8.97
C VAL A 75 -4.59 18.25 -8.48
N GLY A 76 -3.70 18.34 -7.50
CA GLY A 76 -3.05 19.58 -7.09
C GLY A 76 -1.78 19.79 -7.92
N CYS A 77 -1.78 20.76 -8.80
CA CYS A 77 -0.58 21.15 -9.54
C CYS A 77 0.28 22.05 -8.66
N ILE A 78 1.43 21.55 -8.23
CA ILE A 78 2.36 22.33 -7.39
C ILE A 78 3.10 23.33 -8.25
N THR A 79 2.87 24.60 -7.94
CA THR A 79 3.63 25.73 -8.49
C THR A 79 4.64 26.20 -7.44
N PHE A 80 5.83 26.60 -7.89
CA PHE A 80 6.76 27.26 -7.00
C PHE A 80 6.42 28.75 -6.93
N SER A 81 6.16 29.25 -5.72
CA SER A 81 6.05 30.69 -5.51
C SER A 81 7.40 31.36 -5.76
N PRO A 82 7.46 32.41 -6.55
CA PRO A 82 8.70 33.17 -6.79
C PRO A 82 9.38 33.67 -5.51
N ALA A 83 8.61 33.87 -4.44
CA ALA A 83 9.12 34.28 -3.13
C ALA A 83 9.88 33.20 -2.38
N SER A 84 9.49 31.94 -2.56
CA SER A 84 10.13 30.78 -1.89
C SER A 84 11.37 30.28 -2.65
N LEU A 85 11.59 30.72 -3.87
CA LEU A 85 12.62 30.23 -4.77
C LEU A 85 13.45 31.34 -5.42
N GLN A 86 13.55 32.51 -4.81
CA GLN A 86 14.39 33.58 -5.30
C GLN A 86 15.81 33.06 -5.53
N GLY A 87 16.22 33.02 -6.81
CA GLY A 87 17.54 32.56 -7.24
C GLY A 87 17.66 31.10 -7.68
N SER A 88 16.67 30.23 -7.48
CA SER A 88 16.75 28.81 -7.87
C SER A 88 16.59 28.57 -9.37
N GLY A 89 15.94 29.49 -10.08
CA GLY A 89 15.68 29.37 -11.53
C GLY A 89 14.87 28.11 -11.90
N VAL A 90 14.08 27.56 -10.96
CA VAL A 90 13.17 26.47 -11.26
C VAL A 90 11.98 27.04 -12.00
N ASP A 91 11.79 26.59 -13.22
CA ASP A 91 10.66 26.93 -14.05
C ASP A 91 9.76 25.72 -14.19
N TRP A 92 8.59 25.80 -13.59
CA TRP A 92 7.58 24.72 -13.63
C TRP A 92 6.65 24.88 -14.84
N GLN A 93 6.59 26.08 -15.44
CA GLN A 93 5.71 26.38 -16.57
C GLN A 93 6.34 26.04 -17.93
N THR A 94 7.12 25.01 -18.02
CA THR A 94 7.73 24.59 -19.27
C THR A 94 6.72 24.09 -20.29
N THR A 95 5.56 23.60 -19.80
CA THR A 95 4.40 23.22 -20.61
C THR A 95 3.15 23.87 -19.99
N THR A 96 2.47 24.73 -20.77
CA THR A 96 1.42 25.61 -20.23
C THR A 96 0.04 24.96 -20.09
N ILE A 97 -0.23 23.88 -20.81
CA ILE A 97 -1.54 23.21 -20.87
C ILE A 97 -1.49 21.71 -20.58
N ASP A 98 -0.38 21.22 -20.05
CA ASP A 98 -0.14 19.81 -19.79
C ASP A 98 -1.15 19.21 -18.80
N ILE A 99 -1.31 19.86 -17.65
CA ILE A 99 -2.21 19.39 -16.59
C ILE A 99 -3.68 19.46 -17.01
N GLU A 100 -4.08 20.52 -17.74
CA GLU A 100 -5.44 20.65 -18.25
C GLU A 100 -5.76 19.51 -19.21
N ARG A 101 -4.88 19.23 -20.17
CA ARG A 101 -5.06 18.11 -21.11
C ARG A 101 -5.02 16.74 -20.44
N TRP A 102 -4.16 16.55 -19.45
CA TRP A 102 -4.16 15.31 -18.68
C TRP A 102 -5.50 15.09 -18.00
N VAL A 103 -6.02 16.11 -17.30
CA VAL A 103 -7.30 16.00 -16.56
C VAL A 103 -8.46 15.87 -17.54
N ASP A 104 -8.51 16.64 -18.61
CA ASP A 104 -9.57 16.58 -19.61
C ASP A 104 -9.61 15.23 -20.32
N PHE A 105 -8.46 14.75 -20.81
CA PHE A 105 -8.38 13.43 -21.43
C PHE A 105 -8.82 12.33 -20.47
N THR A 106 -8.41 12.40 -19.22
CA THR A 106 -8.80 11.41 -18.21
C THR A 106 -10.29 11.48 -17.90
N ASN A 107 -10.86 12.68 -17.79
CA ASN A 107 -12.29 12.87 -17.60
C ASN A 107 -13.11 12.27 -18.74
N ASP A 108 -12.70 12.50 -19.99
CA ASP A 108 -13.37 11.94 -21.17
C ASP A 108 -13.32 10.41 -21.17
N GLN A 109 -12.16 9.82 -20.87
CA GLN A 109 -11.99 8.36 -20.85
C GLN A 109 -12.76 7.70 -19.72
N LEU A 110 -12.71 8.26 -18.51
CA LEU A 110 -13.37 7.71 -17.32
C LEU A 110 -14.83 8.16 -17.19
N ARG A 111 -15.32 9.06 -18.06
CA ARG A 111 -16.64 9.69 -17.98
C ARG A 111 -16.87 10.34 -16.60
N GLN A 112 -15.87 11.07 -16.14
CA GLN A 112 -15.86 11.76 -14.86
C GLN A 112 -15.77 13.27 -15.08
N HIS A 113 -15.91 14.03 -14.00
CA HIS A 113 -15.81 15.49 -14.00
C HIS A 113 -14.93 15.94 -12.82
N TYR A 114 -13.65 15.75 -12.97
CA TYR A 114 -12.66 16.25 -12.02
C TYR A 114 -12.05 17.56 -12.51
N ARG A 115 -11.44 18.29 -11.59
CA ARG A 115 -10.65 19.47 -11.91
C ARG A 115 -9.26 19.38 -11.30
N PHE A 116 -8.31 20.07 -11.90
CA PHE A 116 -7.05 20.36 -11.24
C PHE A 116 -7.13 21.68 -10.44
N VAL A 117 -6.22 21.82 -9.49
CA VAL A 117 -6.09 23.02 -8.65
C VAL A 117 -4.63 23.41 -8.63
N GLU A 118 -4.31 24.65 -9.06
CA GLU A 118 -2.98 25.20 -8.86
C GLU A 118 -2.79 25.57 -7.40
N THR A 119 -1.69 25.13 -6.82
CA THR A 119 -1.34 25.40 -5.42
C THR A 119 0.18 25.44 -5.27
N ASP A 120 0.67 25.86 -4.12
CA ASP A 120 2.08 25.79 -3.77
C ASP A 120 2.27 25.09 -2.41
N PHE A 121 3.49 24.68 -2.10
CA PHE A 121 3.78 23.96 -0.85
C PHE A 121 3.43 24.77 0.42
N SER A 122 3.32 26.09 0.34
CA SER A 122 2.95 26.91 1.49
C SER A 122 1.45 27.04 1.69
N LYS A 123 0.66 26.94 0.62
CA LYS A 123 -0.81 27.14 0.62
C LYS A 123 -1.59 25.84 0.61
N PHE A 124 -0.96 24.75 0.19
CA PHE A 124 -1.60 23.45 0.14
C PHE A 124 -1.95 22.96 1.56
N SER A 125 -3.15 22.41 1.73
CA SER A 125 -3.64 21.90 3.03
C SER A 125 -2.92 20.65 3.50
N TYR A 126 -2.30 19.90 2.60
CA TYR A 126 -1.77 18.54 2.81
C TYR A 126 -2.83 17.54 3.26
N ASP A 127 -4.09 17.78 2.91
CA ASP A 127 -5.19 16.83 3.14
C ASP A 127 -5.48 16.02 1.86
N PRO A 128 -5.24 14.69 1.87
CA PRO A 128 -5.57 13.83 0.73
C PRO A 128 -7.07 13.77 0.41
N ALA A 129 -7.94 14.15 1.35
CA ALA A 129 -9.38 14.21 1.09
C ALA A 129 -9.75 15.41 0.20
N GLU A 130 -8.96 16.47 0.25
CA GLU A 130 -9.14 17.65 -0.60
C GLU A 130 -8.51 17.44 -1.98
N LEU A 131 -7.25 16.97 -2.01
CA LEU A 131 -6.49 16.71 -3.23
C LEU A 131 -5.75 15.37 -3.09
N PRO A 132 -6.29 14.28 -3.61
CA PRO A 132 -5.70 12.95 -3.47
C PRO A 132 -4.39 12.76 -4.26
N ILE A 133 -4.18 13.55 -5.31
CA ILE A 133 -2.98 13.50 -6.15
C ILE A 133 -2.31 14.87 -6.16
N LEU A 134 -1.02 14.90 -5.83
CA LEU A 134 -0.15 16.04 -6.11
C LEU A 134 0.61 15.78 -7.39
N TYR A 135 0.68 16.77 -8.25
CA TYR A 135 1.45 16.74 -9.47
C TYR A 135 2.56 17.79 -9.44
N PHE A 136 3.73 17.37 -9.85
CA PHE A 136 4.87 18.25 -9.93
C PHE A 136 5.80 17.88 -11.08
N THR A 137 6.32 18.88 -11.77
CA THR A 137 7.32 18.72 -12.81
C THR A 137 8.40 19.79 -12.70
N GLY A 138 9.52 19.57 -13.33
CA GLY A 138 10.61 20.52 -13.41
C GLY A 138 11.72 20.03 -14.33
N TRP A 139 12.59 20.93 -14.75
CA TRP A 139 13.71 20.63 -15.64
C TRP A 139 15.07 21.06 -15.10
N LYS A 140 15.10 21.91 -14.07
CA LYS A 140 16.32 22.30 -13.34
C LYS A 140 16.41 21.55 -12.01
N ALA A 141 17.60 21.54 -11.43
CA ALA A 141 17.79 20.98 -10.11
C ALA A 141 16.88 21.64 -9.08
N LEU A 142 16.19 20.80 -8.27
CA LEU A 142 15.40 21.26 -7.15
C LEU A 142 16.28 21.82 -6.05
N PRO A 143 15.93 22.96 -5.47
CA PRO A 143 16.52 23.38 -4.21
C PRO A 143 16.14 22.39 -3.10
N PRO A 144 16.94 22.29 -2.05
CA PRO A 144 16.57 21.48 -0.88
C PRO A 144 15.27 21.98 -0.26
N PHE A 145 14.33 21.08 0.01
CA PHE A 145 13.14 21.41 0.79
C PHE A 145 13.51 21.71 2.24
N ASP A 146 12.77 22.61 2.87
CA ASP A 146 12.86 22.82 4.30
C ASP A 146 12.24 21.64 5.07
N GLU A 147 12.63 21.47 6.34
CA GLU A 147 12.19 20.35 7.16
C GLU A 147 10.67 20.35 7.42
N ALA A 148 10.03 21.52 7.43
CA ALA A 148 8.59 21.65 7.59
C ALA A 148 7.86 21.10 6.35
N THR A 149 8.33 21.43 5.15
CA THR A 149 7.80 20.88 3.89
C THR A 149 8.02 19.38 3.80
N ILE A 150 9.21 18.88 4.18
CA ILE A 150 9.51 17.44 4.22
C ILE A 150 8.55 16.70 5.14
N SER A 151 8.35 17.22 6.36
CA SER A 151 7.45 16.60 7.34
C SER A 151 6.01 16.56 6.84
N LYS A 152 5.51 17.66 6.27
CA LYS A 152 4.16 17.74 5.71
C LYS A 152 3.95 16.83 4.50
N LEU A 153 4.91 16.77 3.58
CA LEU A 153 4.85 15.86 2.43
C LEU A 153 4.86 14.41 2.87
N ARG A 154 5.73 14.05 3.82
CA ARG A 154 5.76 12.71 4.39
C ARG A 154 4.40 12.34 4.98
N GLN A 155 3.82 13.24 5.80
CA GLN A 155 2.52 12.98 6.42
C GLN A 155 1.41 12.87 5.38
N TYR A 156 1.35 13.77 4.40
CA TYR A 156 0.39 13.70 3.29
C TYR A 156 0.44 12.35 2.55
N LEU A 157 1.63 11.85 2.26
CA LEU A 157 1.81 10.58 1.58
C LEU A 157 1.40 9.39 2.48
N ILE A 158 1.71 9.46 3.78
CA ILE A 158 1.27 8.46 4.77
C ILE A 158 -0.26 8.48 4.90
N ASP A 159 -0.90 9.65 4.94
CA ASP A 159 -2.35 9.81 5.10
C ASP A 159 -3.16 9.43 3.85
N GLY A 160 -2.49 8.97 2.80
CA GLY A 160 -3.13 8.40 1.63
C GLY A 160 -3.01 9.20 0.36
N GLY A 161 -2.33 10.34 0.37
CA GLY A 161 -2.02 11.13 -0.82
C GLY A 161 -1.03 10.42 -1.74
N THR A 162 -1.08 10.72 -3.03
CA THR A 162 -0.11 10.24 -4.02
C THR A 162 0.60 11.42 -4.66
N TRP A 163 1.91 11.31 -4.82
CA TRP A 163 2.72 12.32 -5.46
C TRP A 163 3.22 11.85 -6.81
N VAL A 164 2.72 12.45 -7.88
CA VAL A 164 3.11 12.17 -9.27
C VAL A 164 4.11 13.23 -9.71
N VAL A 165 5.31 12.78 -10.05
CA VAL A 165 6.41 13.67 -10.44
C VAL A 165 7.05 13.15 -11.71
N HIS A 166 7.37 14.04 -12.61
CA HIS A 166 8.20 13.67 -13.77
C HIS A 166 9.23 14.74 -14.08
N SER A 167 10.29 14.31 -14.75
CA SER A 167 11.34 15.18 -15.24
C SER A 167 10.93 15.76 -16.59
N ASN A 168 10.74 17.08 -16.66
CA ASN A 168 10.50 17.73 -17.93
C ASN A 168 11.74 17.56 -18.83
N CYS A 169 11.53 17.14 -20.07
CA CYS A 169 12.57 16.74 -21.03
C CYS A 169 13.55 15.67 -20.52
N GLY A 170 13.26 14.96 -19.43
CA GLY A 170 14.12 13.90 -18.88
C GLY A 170 15.47 14.41 -18.34
N ARG A 171 15.52 15.58 -17.73
CA ARG A 171 16.75 16.25 -17.29
C ARG A 171 17.45 15.55 -16.13
N PRO A 172 18.73 15.18 -16.26
CA PRO A 172 19.48 14.48 -15.22
C PRO A 172 19.59 15.25 -13.91
N GLU A 173 19.70 16.59 -13.98
CA GLU A 173 19.83 17.46 -12.80
C GLU A 173 18.57 17.42 -11.94
N PHE A 174 17.40 17.47 -12.58
CA PHE A 174 16.12 17.32 -11.90
C PHE A 174 16.01 15.92 -11.29
N ASN A 175 16.30 14.88 -12.06
CA ASN A 175 16.26 13.50 -11.62
C ASN A 175 17.14 13.26 -10.39
N ALA A 176 18.37 13.75 -10.40
CA ALA A 176 19.29 13.61 -9.28
C ALA A 176 18.81 14.36 -8.03
N SER A 177 18.33 15.59 -8.21
CA SER A 177 17.83 16.40 -7.10
C SER A 177 16.55 15.84 -6.49
N PHE A 178 15.61 15.36 -7.31
CA PHE A 178 14.39 14.72 -6.82
C PHE A 178 14.70 13.46 -5.98
N ARG A 179 15.58 12.59 -6.47
CA ARG A 179 16.00 11.41 -5.69
C ARG A 179 16.69 11.78 -4.37
N ARG A 180 17.41 12.89 -4.33
CA ARG A 180 17.98 13.42 -3.09
C ARG A 180 16.87 13.80 -2.09
N GLU A 181 15.85 14.53 -2.54
CA GLU A 181 14.75 14.96 -1.67
C GLU A 181 13.91 13.76 -1.20
N ILE A 182 13.65 12.77 -2.06
CA ILE A 182 12.94 11.54 -1.66
C ILE A 182 13.68 10.81 -0.54
N ARG A 183 15.02 10.71 -0.59
CA ARG A 183 15.80 10.10 0.52
C ARG A 183 15.72 10.90 1.82
N ARG A 184 15.48 12.22 1.75
CA ARG A 184 15.23 13.05 2.94
C ARG A 184 13.80 12.85 3.47
N ILE A 185 12.82 12.69 2.59
CA ILE A 185 11.44 12.42 2.97
C ILE A 185 11.32 11.01 3.55
N PHE A 186 11.92 10.00 2.93
CA PHE A 186 11.89 8.59 3.33
C PHE A 186 13.30 8.01 3.43
N PRO A 187 14.01 8.21 4.56
CA PRO A 187 15.36 7.67 4.73
C PRO A 187 15.40 6.14 4.82
N ASP A 188 14.29 5.53 5.17
CA ASP A 188 14.09 4.08 5.36
C ASP A 188 13.54 3.37 4.11
N ARG A 189 13.29 4.11 3.02
CA ARG A 189 12.69 3.57 1.79
C ARG A 189 13.43 4.06 0.56
N GLU A 190 13.53 3.19 -0.43
CA GLU A 190 14.17 3.52 -1.68
C GLU A 190 13.15 3.81 -2.79
N LEU A 191 13.49 4.76 -3.66
CA LEU A 191 12.81 4.98 -4.92
C LEU A 191 13.29 3.88 -5.90
N ALA A 192 12.42 2.95 -6.22
CA ALA A 192 12.75 1.78 -7.01
C ALA A 192 11.86 1.66 -8.26
N PRO A 193 12.32 1.00 -9.34
CA PRO A 193 11.52 0.77 -10.52
C PRO A 193 10.20 0.06 -10.20
N ILE A 194 9.15 0.42 -10.93
CA ILE A 194 7.86 -0.30 -10.88
C ILE A 194 7.96 -1.51 -11.81
N PRO A 195 7.65 -2.74 -11.34
CA PRO A 195 7.66 -3.94 -12.17
C PRO A 195 6.71 -3.84 -13.36
N ALA A 196 7.07 -4.48 -14.48
CA ALA A 196 6.27 -4.42 -15.71
C ALA A 196 4.85 -5.01 -15.57
N ASP A 197 4.66 -5.96 -14.64
CA ASP A 197 3.36 -6.57 -14.33
C ASP A 197 2.60 -5.84 -13.21
N HIS A 198 3.10 -4.69 -12.76
CA HIS A 198 2.45 -3.91 -11.73
C HIS A 198 1.08 -3.39 -12.22
N PRO A 199 0.03 -3.44 -11.38
CA PRO A 199 -1.33 -3.05 -11.76
C PRO A 199 -1.46 -1.64 -12.37
N LEU A 200 -0.58 -0.72 -12.04
CA LEU A 200 -0.56 0.63 -12.61
C LEU A 200 -0.49 0.60 -14.15
N PHE A 201 0.29 -0.31 -14.73
CA PHE A 201 0.40 -0.42 -16.19
C PHE A 201 -0.80 -1.10 -16.87
N GLY A 202 -1.76 -1.59 -16.09
CA GLY A 202 -2.99 -2.20 -16.57
C GLY A 202 -4.26 -1.63 -15.95
N ALA A 203 -4.17 -0.52 -15.21
CA ALA A 203 -5.29 0.00 -14.42
C ALA A 203 -6.51 0.38 -15.27
N PHE A 204 -6.30 0.91 -16.47
CA PHE A 204 -7.34 1.22 -17.45
C PHE A 204 -6.93 0.75 -18.86
N TYR A 205 -5.75 1.15 -19.32
CA TYR A 205 -5.16 0.70 -20.57
C TYR A 205 -4.10 -0.38 -20.31
N PRO A 206 -4.09 -1.52 -21.04
CA PRO A 206 -2.98 -2.46 -20.96
C PRO A 206 -1.75 -1.87 -21.68
N ILE A 207 -0.76 -1.42 -20.90
CA ILE A 207 0.47 -0.81 -21.40
C ILE A 207 1.63 -1.78 -21.21
N THR A 208 2.04 -2.45 -22.26
CA THR A 208 3.21 -3.36 -22.27
C THR A 208 4.44 -2.73 -22.91
N SER A 209 4.24 -1.72 -23.75
CA SER A 209 5.31 -0.96 -24.40
C SER A 209 4.85 0.46 -24.71
N MET A 210 5.82 1.38 -24.77
CA MET A 210 5.60 2.78 -25.09
C MET A 210 6.63 3.24 -26.11
N ARG A 211 6.26 4.22 -26.92
CA ARG A 211 7.18 4.87 -27.85
C ARG A 211 7.95 5.98 -27.13
N LEU A 212 9.26 5.85 -27.12
CA LEU A 212 10.19 6.82 -26.52
C LEU A 212 11.08 7.42 -27.59
N ARG A 213 11.37 8.71 -27.47
CA ARG A 213 12.33 9.42 -28.32
C ARG A 213 13.34 10.15 -27.46
N ASN A 214 14.60 10.10 -27.88
CA ASN A 214 15.69 10.87 -27.29
C ASN A 214 16.15 11.93 -28.32
N GLY A 215 15.89 13.18 -28.05
CA GLY A 215 16.18 14.30 -28.97
C GLY A 215 15.54 14.11 -30.34
N SER A 216 16.34 14.21 -31.39
CA SER A 216 15.94 14.03 -32.79
C SER A 216 16.00 12.58 -33.28
N GLN A 217 16.35 11.62 -32.40
CA GLN A 217 16.42 10.20 -32.79
C GLN A 217 15.03 9.66 -33.17
N PRO A 218 14.96 8.59 -33.98
CA PRO A 218 13.70 7.96 -34.29
C PRO A 218 13.03 7.36 -33.05
N TRP A 219 11.69 7.27 -33.07
CA TRP A 219 10.92 6.62 -32.01
C TRP A 219 11.33 5.17 -31.83
N LYS A 220 11.51 4.75 -30.57
CA LYS A 220 11.82 3.36 -30.20
C LYS A 220 10.72 2.82 -29.30
N GLN A 221 10.36 1.56 -29.48
CA GLN A 221 9.51 0.83 -28.53
C GLN A 221 10.35 0.44 -27.31
N VAL A 222 9.88 0.80 -26.14
CA VAL A 222 10.51 0.48 -24.85
C VAL A 222 9.43 0.01 -23.87
N PRO A 223 9.75 -0.81 -22.86
CA PRO A 223 8.84 -1.05 -21.74
C PRO A 223 8.50 0.26 -21.04
N PRO A 224 7.29 0.41 -20.45
CA PRO A 224 6.99 1.55 -19.61
C PRO A 224 7.95 1.58 -18.41
N TYR A 225 8.44 2.76 -18.05
CA TYR A 225 9.37 2.89 -16.94
C TYR A 225 8.94 4.01 -15.99
N LEU A 226 8.64 3.63 -14.77
CA LEU A 226 8.35 4.52 -13.64
C LEU A 226 9.10 4.00 -12.42
N GLU A 227 9.34 4.89 -11.46
CA GLU A 227 9.90 4.55 -10.16
C GLU A 227 8.89 4.91 -9.06
N THR A 228 8.96 4.21 -7.92
CA THR A 228 8.02 4.42 -6.81
C THR A 228 8.68 4.32 -5.44
N VAL A 229 8.11 5.03 -4.48
CA VAL A 229 8.20 4.71 -3.05
C VAL A 229 6.86 4.13 -2.63
N ASN A 230 6.88 2.93 -2.06
CA ASN A 230 5.67 2.30 -1.55
C ASN A 230 5.41 2.67 -0.08
N ILE A 231 4.13 2.86 0.25
CA ILE A 231 3.62 2.91 1.62
C ILE A 231 2.57 1.82 1.75
N GLY A 232 2.85 0.82 2.58
CA GLY A 232 2.18 -0.45 2.46
C GLY A 232 2.46 -1.07 1.09
N THR A 233 1.43 -1.55 0.43
CA THR A 233 1.55 -2.10 -0.95
C THR A 233 1.24 -1.07 -2.04
N ARG A 234 0.96 0.17 -1.69
CA ARG A 234 0.59 1.25 -2.60
C ARG A 234 1.81 2.03 -3.08
N ALA A 235 1.87 2.34 -4.37
CA ALA A 235 2.79 3.32 -4.93
C ALA A 235 2.35 4.74 -4.48
N ALA A 236 3.00 5.27 -3.44
CA ALA A 236 2.67 6.58 -2.87
C ALA A 236 3.37 7.73 -3.60
N VAL A 237 4.59 7.49 -4.09
CA VAL A 237 5.29 8.39 -5.01
C VAL A 237 5.40 7.66 -6.34
N ILE A 238 5.00 8.32 -7.42
CA ILE A 238 5.12 7.81 -8.79
C ILE A 238 6.01 8.80 -9.54
N PHE A 239 7.21 8.36 -9.89
CA PHE A 239 8.21 9.20 -10.53
C PHE A 239 8.55 8.68 -11.93
N SER A 240 8.47 9.58 -12.92
CA SER A 240 8.99 9.33 -14.26
C SER A 240 10.28 10.14 -14.49
N PRO A 241 11.43 9.50 -14.69
CA PRO A 241 12.64 10.21 -15.11
C PRO A 241 12.61 10.66 -16.57
N VAL A 242 11.54 10.30 -17.29
CA VAL A 242 11.26 10.63 -18.69
C VAL A 242 10.08 11.60 -18.73
N ASP A 243 10.07 12.50 -19.70
CA ASP A 243 9.03 13.49 -19.85
C ASP A 243 7.68 12.89 -20.26
N LEU A 244 6.65 13.20 -19.49
CA LEU A 244 5.26 12.89 -19.77
C LEU A 244 4.50 14.11 -20.32
N SER A 245 4.83 15.32 -19.84
CA SER A 245 4.08 16.55 -20.13
C SER A 245 4.19 17.00 -21.58
N CYS A 246 5.33 16.85 -22.20
CA CYS A 246 5.49 17.12 -23.64
C CYS A 246 4.59 16.21 -24.50
N GLY A 247 4.28 15.00 -24.01
CA GLY A 247 3.30 14.13 -24.64
C GLY A 247 1.86 14.57 -24.40
N TRP A 248 1.56 15.20 -23.26
CA TRP A 248 0.22 15.71 -22.98
C TRP A 248 -0.07 17.01 -23.74
N ASP A 249 0.92 17.90 -23.86
CA ASP A 249 0.80 19.15 -24.61
C ASP A 249 1.21 18.96 -26.08
N ALA A 250 0.21 18.83 -26.96
CA ALA A 250 0.45 18.68 -28.40
C ALA A 250 1.15 19.89 -29.05
N GLY A 251 1.18 21.03 -28.39
CA GLY A 251 1.87 22.24 -28.83
C GLY A 251 3.31 22.32 -28.32
N ALA A 252 3.71 21.44 -27.40
CA ALA A 252 5.04 21.47 -26.84
C ALA A 252 6.08 21.04 -27.87
N HIS A 253 7.10 21.89 -28.04
CA HIS A 253 8.27 21.54 -28.84
C HIS A 253 9.34 20.92 -27.91
N PRO A 254 9.68 19.65 -28.10
CA PRO A 254 10.73 19.03 -27.30
C PRO A 254 12.05 19.80 -27.48
N ILE A 255 12.66 20.12 -26.35
CA ILE A 255 13.98 20.74 -26.34
C ILE A 255 15.01 19.75 -26.90
N GLU A 256 16.01 20.24 -27.61
CA GLU A 256 17.10 19.42 -28.11
C GLU A 256 17.72 18.57 -26.98
N GLY A 257 17.88 17.30 -27.24
CA GLY A 257 18.35 16.31 -26.22
C GLY A 257 17.30 15.88 -25.18
N GLY A 258 16.04 16.31 -25.31
CA GLY A 258 14.98 15.89 -24.43
C GLY A 258 14.56 14.42 -24.63
N ILE A 259 14.27 13.72 -23.54
CA ILE A 259 13.76 12.34 -23.55
C ILE A 259 12.29 12.36 -23.17
N LEU A 260 11.44 11.90 -24.10
CA LEU A 260 9.99 11.97 -23.92
C LEU A 260 9.28 10.73 -24.50
N TYR A 261 8.09 10.48 -23.97
CA TYR A 261 7.16 9.51 -24.55
C TYR A 261 6.28 10.14 -25.64
N ASP A 262 5.80 9.28 -26.54
CA ASP A 262 4.79 9.68 -27.54
C ASP A 262 3.50 10.16 -26.86
N GLN A 263 2.82 11.11 -27.48
CA GLN A 263 1.60 11.73 -26.94
C GLN A 263 0.53 10.73 -26.52
N ASN A 264 0.18 9.79 -27.39
CA ASN A 264 -0.88 8.84 -27.13
C ASN A 264 -0.49 7.88 -25.99
N ASP A 265 0.76 7.45 -25.95
CA ASP A 265 1.26 6.56 -24.92
C ASP A 265 1.36 7.29 -23.57
N ALA A 266 1.80 8.54 -23.55
CA ALA A 266 1.85 9.38 -22.34
C ALA A 266 0.46 9.65 -21.76
N LEU A 267 -0.56 9.94 -22.60
CA LEU A 267 -1.94 10.15 -22.17
C LEU A 267 -2.57 8.87 -21.63
N LYS A 268 -2.31 7.70 -22.24
CA LYS A 268 -2.76 6.42 -21.71
C LYS A 268 -2.15 6.14 -20.34
N LEU A 269 -0.84 6.38 -20.19
CA LEU A 269 -0.15 6.21 -18.91
C LEU A 269 -0.72 7.17 -17.85
N ALA A 270 -1.02 8.41 -18.21
CA ALA A 270 -1.65 9.40 -17.36
C ALA A 270 -3.01 8.92 -16.83
N SER A 271 -3.87 8.36 -17.71
CA SER A 271 -5.15 7.78 -17.32
C SER A 271 -4.97 6.58 -16.38
N ASN A 272 -3.98 5.73 -16.64
CA ASN A 272 -3.66 4.62 -15.75
C ASN A 272 -3.22 5.10 -14.36
N ILE A 273 -2.39 6.13 -14.29
CA ILE A 273 -1.95 6.72 -13.01
C ILE A 273 -3.18 7.19 -12.21
N VAL A 274 -4.08 7.96 -12.82
CA VAL A 274 -5.28 8.44 -12.14
C VAL A 274 -6.17 7.27 -11.70
N THR A 275 -6.42 6.32 -12.59
CA THR A 275 -7.27 5.15 -12.26
C THR A 275 -6.67 4.34 -11.10
N TYR A 276 -5.36 4.11 -11.12
CA TYR A 276 -4.64 3.46 -10.04
C TYR A 276 -4.78 4.21 -8.72
N CYS A 277 -4.53 5.53 -8.73
CA CYS A 277 -4.65 6.37 -7.53
C CYS A 277 -6.07 6.35 -6.94
N LEU A 278 -7.09 6.44 -7.79
CA LEU A 278 -8.49 6.39 -7.36
C LEU A 278 -8.88 5.03 -6.80
N ALA A 279 -8.44 3.94 -7.42
CA ALA A 279 -8.72 2.58 -6.96
C ALA A 279 -8.05 2.28 -5.62
N GLU A 280 -6.83 2.78 -5.39
CA GLU A 280 -6.09 2.60 -4.15
C GLU A 280 -6.45 3.64 -3.05
N TYR A 281 -7.26 4.65 -3.38
CA TYR A 281 -7.55 5.74 -2.44
C TYR A 281 -8.22 5.27 -1.15
N GLN A 282 -9.20 4.37 -1.24
CA GLN A 282 -9.87 3.84 -0.04
C GLN A 282 -8.91 3.02 0.82
N TYR A 283 -8.14 2.14 0.20
CA TYR A 283 -7.10 1.40 0.90
C TYR A 283 -6.14 2.34 1.62
N ALA A 284 -5.63 3.35 0.93
CA ALA A 284 -4.69 4.32 1.47
C ALA A 284 -5.24 5.03 2.72
N ARG A 285 -6.49 5.46 2.67
CA ARG A 285 -7.18 6.14 3.78
C ARG A 285 -7.38 5.21 4.99
N PHE A 286 -7.86 3.99 4.76
CA PHE A 286 -8.03 3.03 5.85
C PHE A 286 -6.70 2.59 6.44
N PHE A 287 -5.70 2.36 5.61
CA PHE A 287 -4.36 1.99 6.05
C PHE A 287 -3.75 3.05 6.98
N SER A 288 -3.89 4.33 6.66
CA SER A 288 -3.35 5.43 7.46
C SER A 288 -4.02 5.60 8.81
N HIS A 289 -5.30 5.23 8.91
CA HIS A 289 -6.10 5.41 10.12
C HIS A 289 -6.18 4.15 10.98
N GLN A 290 -5.67 3.04 10.50
CA GLN A 290 -5.69 1.77 11.22
C GLN A 290 -4.67 1.80 12.36
N LYS A 291 -5.16 2.06 13.57
CA LYS A 291 -4.35 1.97 14.80
C LYS A 291 -4.53 0.59 15.40
N ILE A 292 -3.43 -0.13 15.59
CA ILE A 292 -3.46 -1.39 16.33
C ILE A 292 -3.46 -1.03 17.81
N TYR A 293 -4.61 -1.15 18.45
CA TYR A 293 -4.69 -1.19 19.90
C TYR A 293 -4.70 -2.65 20.32
N HIS A 294 -3.55 -3.19 20.64
CA HIS A 294 -3.44 -4.48 21.28
C HIS A 294 -3.10 -4.26 22.75
N GLU A 295 -4.09 -4.37 23.61
CA GLU A 295 -3.83 -4.60 25.03
C GLU A 295 -3.42 -6.05 25.17
N ALA A 296 -2.17 -6.27 25.56
CA ALA A 296 -1.70 -7.58 25.93
C ALA A 296 -2.56 -8.06 27.11
N SER A 297 -3.23 -9.19 26.96
CA SER A 297 -3.92 -9.83 28.08
C SER A 297 -2.88 -10.28 29.09
N GLU A 298 -2.87 -9.68 30.29
CA GLU A 298 -1.93 -10.00 31.38
C GLU A 298 -2.09 -11.43 31.94
N LYS A 299 -3.01 -12.23 31.40
CA LYS A 299 -3.47 -13.48 32.01
C LYS A 299 -2.87 -14.78 31.47
N THR A 300 -1.94 -14.73 30.53
CA THR A 300 -1.52 -15.96 29.84
C THR A 300 -0.06 -16.33 30.08
N ARG A 301 0.17 -17.54 30.57
CA ARG A 301 1.53 -18.08 30.82
C ARG A 301 2.23 -18.63 29.58
N ASP A 302 1.47 -19.12 28.60
CA ASP A 302 2.00 -19.69 27.37
C ASP A 302 1.68 -18.79 26.21
N GLN A 303 2.71 -18.13 25.68
CA GLN A 303 2.59 -17.19 24.55
C GLN A 303 3.37 -17.73 23.35
N LEU A 304 2.72 -17.77 22.19
CA LEU A 304 3.40 -18.01 20.93
C LEU A 304 3.94 -16.69 20.38
N VAL A 305 5.26 -16.55 20.34
CA VAL A 305 5.92 -15.40 19.78
C VAL A 305 6.38 -15.73 18.37
N LEU A 306 5.93 -14.97 17.40
CA LEU A 306 6.34 -15.10 16.00
C LEU A 306 7.44 -14.09 15.65
N GLY A 307 8.54 -14.58 15.09
CA GLY A 307 9.60 -13.74 14.55
C GLY A 307 9.30 -13.38 13.09
N GLN A 308 9.32 -12.10 12.74
CA GLN A 308 9.19 -11.68 11.35
C GLN A 308 10.55 -11.36 10.76
N ILE A 309 10.93 -12.06 9.67
CA ILE A 309 12.23 -11.92 9.03
C ILE A 309 12.35 -10.56 8.35
N VAL A 310 13.37 -9.80 8.73
CA VAL A 310 13.76 -8.54 8.09
C VAL A 310 14.63 -8.83 6.87
N HIS A 311 14.28 -8.28 5.71
CA HIS A 311 15.03 -8.42 4.46
C HIS A 311 14.87 -7.18 3.57
N GLY A 312 15.69 -7.06 2.52
CA GLY A 312 15.71 -5.90 1.62
C GLY A 312 14.50 -5.75 0.70
N GLY A 313 13.64 -6.77 0.59
CA GLY A 313 12.52 -6.81 -0.35
C GLY A 313 11.22 -6.19 0.18
N ASP A 314 11.30 -5.11 0.96
CA ASP A 314 10.16 -4.51 1.67
C ASP A 314 9.47 -5.54 2.57
N TRP A 315 10.11 -5.82 3.69
CA TRP A 315 9.76 -6.91 4.61
C TRP A 315 8.47 -6.69 5.41
N ASP A 316 7.87 -5.48 5.36
CA ASP A 316 6.66 -5.12 6.11
C ASP A 316 5.63 -4.36 5.27
N PRO A 317 5.21 -4.90 4.11
CA PRO A 317 4.23 -4.22 3.24
C PRO A 317 2.79 -4.32 3.78
N THR A 318 2.54 -5.24 4.72
CA THR A 318 1.21 -5.51 5.32
C THR A 318 1.29 -5.53 6.86
N PRO A 319 1.60 -4.38 7.50
CA PRO A 319 1.94 -4.32 8.92
C PRO A 319 0.81 -4.75 9.86
N GLN A 320 -0.44 -4.68 9.40
CA GLN A 320 -1.62 -5.08 10.17
C GLN A 320 -1.99 -6.56 9.98
N GLY A 321 -1.45 -7.20 8.95
CA GLY A 321 -1.84 -8.56 8.57
C GLY A 321 -1.58 -9.58 9.66
N LEU A 322 -0.33 -9.73 10.08
CA LEU A 322 0.03 -10.69 11.11
C LEU A 322 -0.67 -10.42 12.47
N PRO A 323 -0.73 -9.18 12.98
CA PRO A 323 -1.52 -8.88 14.17
C PRO A 323 -3.00 -9.27 14.09
N ASN A 324 -3.67 -9.03 12.97
CA ASN A 324 -5.06 -9.42 12.79
C ASN A 324 -5.24 -10.95 12.76
N LEU A 325 -4.31 -11.66 12.11
CA LEU A 325 -4.30 -13.13 12.12
C LEU A 325 -4.16 -13.66 13.54
N LEU A 326 -3.19 -13.16 14.31
CA LEU A 326 -2.95 -13.59 15.69
C LEU A 326 -4.16 -13.28 16.59
N LYS A 327 -4.80 -12.15 16.40
CA LYS A 327 -6.05 -11.80 17.09
C LYS A 327 -7.17 -12.80 16.76
N MET A 328 -7.32 -13.21 15.49
CA MET A 328 -8.31 -14.21 15.11
C MET A 328 -8.02 -15.56 15.76
N ILE A 329 -6.77 -15.96 15.86
CA ILE A 329 -6.36 -17.21 16.55
C ILE A 329 -6.72 -17.15 18.03
N ASP A 330 -6.36 -16.08 18.73
CA ASP A 330 -6.68 -15.90 20.15
C ASP A 330 -8.19 -15.93 20.42
N GLN A 331 -9.00 -15.36 19.53
CA GLN A 331 -10.45 -15.33 19.67
C GLN A 331 -11.16 -16.64 19.35
N ASN A 332 -10.60 -17.48 18.48
CA ASN A 332 -11.29 -18.64 17.92
C ASN A 332 -10.61 -19.97 18.26
N THR A 333 -9.51 -19.96 18.99
CA THR A 333 -8.81 -21.16 19.43
C THR A 333 -8.50 -21.09 20.94
N THR A 334 -8.04 -22.18 21.51
CA THR A 334 -7.57 -22.23 22.91
C THR A 334 -6.10 -21.79 23.03
N MET A 335 -5.46 -21.41 21.94
CA MET A 335 -4.07 -20.98 21.92
C MET A 335 -3.99 -19.51 22.28
N HIS A 336 -3.16 -19.18 23.27
CA HIS A 336 -2.88 -17.82 23.64
C HIS A 336 -1.63 -17.34 22.91
N VAL A 337 -1.76 -16.25 22.14
CA VAL A 337 -0.69 -15.71 21.32
C VAL A 337 -0.29 -14.33 21.77
N GLN A 338 1.00 -14.03 21.72
CA GLN A 338 1.49 -12.69 21.92
C GLN A 338 1.29 -11.88 20.63
N PHE A 339 0.55 -10.77 20.75
CA PHE A 339 0.28 -9.88 19.60
C PHE A 339 1.46 -8.94 19.27
N LYS A 340 2.63 -9.26 19.72
CA LYS A 340 3.82 -8.47 19.42
C LYS A 340 4.58 -9.12 18.28
N ARG A 341 4.67 -8.39 17.19
CA ARG A 341 5.55 -8.69 16.09
C ARG A 341 6.99 -8.43 16.52
N VAL A 342 7.85 -9.43 16.38
CA VAL A 342 9.29 -9.29 16.67
C VAL A 342 10.04 -9.30 15.34
N PRO A 343 10.62 -8.18 14.90
CA PRO A 343 11.48 -8.17 13.72
C PRO A 343 12.77 -8.95 14.04
N VAL A 344 13.20 -9.80 13.10
CA VAL A 344 14.31 -10.72 13.27
C VAL A 344 15.26 -10.58 12.09
N GLU A 345 16.52 -10.25 12.35
CA GLU A 345 17.58 -10.27 11.36
C GLU A 345 18.25 -11.66 11.33
N ALA A 346 18.00 -12.44 10.26
CA ALA A 346 18.47 -13.81 10.14
C ALA A 346 19.99 -13.97 10.34
N GLN A 347 20.77 -12.94 10.06
CA GLN A 347 22.22 -12.96 10.21
C GLN A 347 22.69 -12.71 11.64
N LYS A 348 21.94 -11.99 12.47
CA LYS A 348 22.38 -11.50 13.79
C LYS A 348 21.67 -12.20 14.94
N ASP A 349 20.35 -12.36 14.84
CA ASP A 349 19.52 -12.77 15.95
C ASP A 349 19.50 -14.29 16.16
N ASP A 350 19.15 -14.71 17.37
CA ASP A 350 18.93 -16.13 17.66
C ASP A 350 17.56 -16.56 17.12
N LEU A 351 17.57 -17.33 16.04
CA LEU A 351 16.34 -17.80 15.38
C LEU A 351 15.63 -18.91 16.16
N LEU A 352 16.37 -19.71 16.95
CA LEU A 352 15.84 -20.87 17.66
C LEU A 352 14.91 -20.52 18.81
N GLN A 353 14.89 -19.25 19.24
CA GLN A 353 13.91 -18.79 20.23
C GLN A 353 12.48 -18.67 19.68
N PHE A 354 12.31 -18.71 18.35
CA PHE A 354 11.01 -18.63 17.68
C PHE A 354 10.61 -19.99 17.13
N PRO A 355 9.48 -20.58 17.55
CA PRO A 355 9.01 -21.83 16.98
C PRO A 355 8.61 -21.70 15.52
N VAL A 356 8.17 -20.50 15.13
CA VAL A 356 7.78 -20.17 13.75
C VAL A 356 8.35 -18.82 13.36
N LEU A 357 8.95 -18.77 12.19
CA LEU A 357 9.34 -17.51 11.53
C LEU A 357 8.32 -17.17 10.44
N TYR A 358 7.99 -15.91 10.34
CA TYR A 358 7.13 -15.37 9.29
C TYR A 358 7.95 -14.47 8.36
N MET A 359 7.72 -14.58 7.07
CA MET A 359 8.36 -13.75 6.06
C MET A 359 7.30 -13.25 5.08
N VAL A 360 7.34 -11.96 4.77
CA VAL A 360 6.47 -11.33 3.78
C VAL A 360 7.26 -10.27 3.03
N GLY A 361 6.98 -10.09 1.75
CA GLY A 361 7.63 -9.05 0.96
C GLY A 361 6.93 -8.81 -0.37
N GLN A 362 7.33 -7.73 -1.03
CA GLN A 362 6.76 -7.36 -2.34
C GLN A 362 7.82 -6.96 -3.38
N ARG A 363 9.11 -6.94 -3.02
CA ARG A 363 10.21 -6.55 -3.91
C ARG A 363 11.29 -7.62 -3.97
N ASP A 364 12.19 -7.49 -4.92
CA ASP A 364 13.38 -8.31 -5.00
C ASP A 364 14.26 -8.14 -3.76
N PHE A 365 14.89 -9.23 -3.33
CA PHE A 365 15.80 -9.26 -2.20
C PHE A 365 16.86 -10.34 -2.38
N GLN A 366 17.92 -10.22 -1.60
CA GLN A 366 18.98 -11.21 -1.56
C GLN A 366 19.47 -11.39 -0.12
N PHE A 367 19.56 -12.63 0.34
CA PHE A 367 20.19 -12.95 1.60
C PHE A 367 21.71 -13.05 1.46
N SER A 368 22.42 -12.72 2.52
CA SER A 368 23.84 -13.07 2.65
C SER A 368 24.01 -14.59 2.79
N ASN A 369 25.18 -15.11 2.45
CA ASN A 369 25.47 -16.53 2.63
C ASN A 369 25.33 -16.97 4.10
N ALA A 370 25.71 -16.10 5.05
CA ALA A 370 25.53 -16.36 6.47
C ALA A 370 24.05 -16.46 6.85
N ALA A 371 23.20 -15.56 6.35
CA ALA A 371 21.75 -15.63 6.58
C ALA A 371 21.14 -16.92 6.00
N ARG A 372 21.52 -17.31 4.77
CA ARG A 372 21.05 -18.58 4.14
C ARG A 372 21.42 -19.79 4.99
N GLN A 373 22.65 -19.87 5.47
CA GLN A 373 23.10 -20.98 6.32
C GLN A 373 22.32 -21.03 7.64
N ARG A 374 22.09 -19.88 8.28
CA ARG A 374 21.36 -19.83 9.55
C ARG A 374 19.88 -20.18 9.38
N LEU A 375 19.24 -19.73 8.29
CA LEU A 375 17.86 -20.13 7.96
C LEU A 375 17.76 -21.63 7.70
N ARG A 376 18.73 -22.20 6.97
CA ARG A 376 18.79 -23.66 6.78
C ARG A 376 18.96 -24.39 8.11
N GLN A 377 19.91 -23.97 8.96
CA GLN A 377 20.13 -24.54 10.28
C GLN A 377 18.87 -24.45 11.17
N TYR A 378 18.17 -23.31 11.15
CA TYR A 378 16.91 -23.14 11.86
C TYR A 378 15.87 -24.20 11.46
N CYS A 379 15.70 -24.39 10.16
CA CYS A 379 14.79 -25.40 9.63
C CYS A 379 15.24 -26.83 9.95
N ASP A 380 16.54 -27.12 9.87
CA ASP A 380 17.10 -28.45 10.21
C ASP A 380 16.96 -28.79 11.70
N HIS A 381 16.76 -27.79 12.56
CA HIS A 381 16.44 -27.98 14.00
C HIS A 381 14.94 -27.99 14.30
N GLY A 382 14.09 -28.12 13.28
CA GLY A 382 12.63 -28.23 13.45
C GLY A 382 11.85 -26.93 13.39
N GLY A 383 12.51 -25.79 13.11
CA GLY A 383 11.83 -24.53 12.88
C GLY A 383 11.12 -24.50 11.52
N THR A 384 10.00 -23.79 11.45
CA THR A 384 9.25 -23.61 10.19
C THR A 384 9.17 -22.15 9.82
N ILE A 385 9.37 -21.85 8.51
CA ILE A 385 9.23 -20.52 7.91
C ILE A 385 7.93 -20.47 7.11
N ILE A 386 6.99 -19.63 7.52
CA ILE A 386 5.78 -19.33 6.75
C ILE A 386 6.07 -18.10 5.91
N VAL A 387 5.86 -18.19 4.60
CA VAL A 387 6.20 -17.13 3.65
C VAL A 387 4.98 -16.74 2.84
N ASP A 388 4.74 -15.43 2.73
CA ASP A 388 3.65 -14.86 1.96
C ASP A 388 4.16 -13.86 0.91
N CYS A 389 3.67 -13.99 -0.30
CA CYS A 389 3.93 -13.06 -1.39
C CYS A 389 2.92 -11.92 -1.33
N ALA A 390 3.29 -10.78 -0.71
CA ALA A 390 2.38 -9.66 -0.57
C ALA A 390 1.84 -9.20 -1.93
N VAL A 391 0.52 -9.04 -2.00
CA VAL A 391 -0.26 -8.72 -3.21
C VAL A 391 0.05 -9.59 -4.44
N GLY A 392 0.72 -10.73 -4.27
CA GLY A 392 1.14 -11.62 -5.36
C GLY A 392 2.17 -10.97 -6.29
N SER A 393 3.18 -10.34 -5.72
CA SER A 393 4.26 -9.66 -6.47
C SER A 393 5.16 -10.64 -7.18
N SER A 394 5.32 -10.49 -8.49
CA SER A 394 6.21 -11.32 -9.30
C SER A 394 7.70 -11.13 -8.95
N GLU A 395 8.09 -9.93 -8.52
CA GLU A 395 9.45 -9.65 -8.07
C GLU A 395 9.81 -10.48 -6.84
N PHE A 396 8.93 -10.45 -5.83
CA PHE A 396 9.15 -11.21 -4.60
C PHE A 396 9.10 -12.71 -4.85
N ASP A 397 8.15 -13.20 -5.67
CA ASP A 397 8.04 -14.62 -6.02
C ASP A 397 9.33 -15.11 -6.69
N ALA A 398 9.86 -14.39 -7.68
CA ALA A 398 11.10 -14.72 -8.36
C ALA A 398 12.30 -14.70 -7.40
N ALA A 399 12.41 -13.68 -6.54
CA ALA A 399 13.45 -13.56 -5.54
C ALA A 399 13.39 -14.71 -4.52
N PHE A 400 12.21 -14.99 -3.99
CA PHE A 400 12.03 -16.05 -3.02
C PHE A 400 12.39 -17.42 -3.58
N ARG A 401 11.95 -17.75 -4.78
CA ARG A 401 12.32 -19.03 -5.44
C ARG A 401 13.82 -19.14 -5.67
N ARG A 402 14.47 -18.07 -6.07
CA ARG A 402 15.94 -18.00 -6.23
C ARG A 402 16.65 -18.26 -4.90
N GLU A 403 16.20 -17.61 -3.81
CA GLU A 403 16.79 -17.78 -2.49
C GLU A 403 16.56 -19.20 -1.94
N MET A 404 15.37 -19.78 -2.15
CA MET A 404 15.09 -21.15 -1.75
C MET A 404 15.96 -22.16 -2.50
N ALA A 405 16.21 -21.96 -3.79
CA ALA A 405 17.13 -22.82 -4.55
C ALA A 405 18.60 -22.75 -4.03
N LEU A 406 18.98 -21.63 -3.41
CA LEU A 406 20.30 -21.48 -2.77
C LEU A 406 20.35 -22.08 -1.36
N ILE A 407 19.24 -22.01 -0.61
CA ILE A 407 19.12 -22.59 0.75
C ILE A 407 18.93 -24.10 0.68
N TYR A 408 18.16 -24.58 -0.27
CA TYR A 408 17.80 -25.97 -0.49
C TYR A 408 18.15 -26.42 -1.92
N PRO A 409 19.45 -26.58 -2.28
CA PRO A 409 19.84 -26.95 -3.63
C PRO A 409 19.43 -28.39 -4.01
N ASP A 410 19.17 -29.23 -3.03
CA ASP A 410 18.75 -30.63 -3.13
C ASP A 410 17.23 -30.82 -3.11
N ARG A 411 16.45 -29.76 -2.87
CA ARG A 411 14.99 -29.80 -2.74
C ARG A 411 14.35 -28.70 -3.58
N GLN A 412 13.05 -28.81 -3.82
CA GLN A 412 12.29 -27.83 -4.59
C GLN A 412 11.00 -27.50 -3.86
N LEU A 413 10.55 -26.25 -4.00
CA LEU A 413 9.19 -25.84 -3.66
C LEU A 413 8.22 -26.61 -4.56
N LYS A 414 7.29 -27.35 -3.94
CA LYS A 414 6.26 -28.11 -4.62
C LYS A 414 4.88 -27.72 -4.14
N PRO A 415 3.88 -27.64 -5.02
CA PRO A 415 2.50 -27.44 -4.60
C PRO A 415 2.04 -28.52 -3.61
N LEU A 416 1.38 -28.10 -2.55
CA LEU A 416 0.72 -29.01 -1.63
C LEU A 416 -0.51 -29.63 -2.33
N PRO A 417 -0.74 -30.93 -2.20
CA PRO A 417 -1.89 -31.57 -2.84
C PRO A 417 -3.21 -31.06 -2.25
N PRO A 418 -4.28 -30.95 -3.05
CA PRO A 418 -5.57 -30.37 -2.61
C PRO A 418 -6.21 -31.05 -1.39
N ASN A 419 -5.86 -32.30 -1.12
CA ASN A 419 -6.33 -33.07 0.02
C ASN A 419 -5.38 -33.00 1.24
N HIS A 420 -4.36 -32.13 1.22
CA HIS A 420 -3.44 -31.98 2.33
C HIS A 420 -4.17 -31.56 3.61
N PRO A 421 -3.84 -32.14 4.79
CA PRO A 421 -4.53 -31.86 6.05
C PRO A 421 -4.60 -30.38 6.43
N ILE A 422 -3.62 -29.59 6.03
CA ILE A 422 -3.55 -28.13 6.27
C ILE A 422 -4.80 -27.39 5.82
N TYR A 423 -5.46 -27.85 4.73
CA TYR A 423 -6.66 -27.20 4.18
C TYR A 423 -7.96 -27.51 4.94
N GLY A 424 -7.91 -28.36 5.92
CA GLY A 424 -9.04 -28.73 6.77
C GLY A 424 -8.69 -28.78 8.25
N PHE A 425 -7.58 -28.15 8.67
CA PHE A 425 -7.04 -28.31 10.01
C PHE A 425 -7.93 -27.69 11.10
N VAL A 426 -8.31 -26.43 10.94
CA VAL A 426 -9.27 -25.71 11.81
C VAL A 426 -10.53 -25.37 11.02
N TYR A 427 -10.35 -24.79 9.85
CA TYR A 427 -11.42 -24.43 8.93
C TYR A 427 -11.33 -25.25 7.65
N ASP A 428 -12.46 -25.60 7.05
CA ASP A 428 -12.47 -26.20 5.73
C ASP A 428 -12.25 -25.08 4.67
N VAL A 429 -11.04 -24.98 4.19
CA VAL A 429 -10.62 -24.03 3.15
C VAL A 429 -10.18 -24.73 1.86
N ARG A 430 -10.66 -25.96 1.60
CA ARG A 430 -10.40 -26.66 0.33
C ARG A 430 -10.98 -25.91 -0.88
N ARG A 431 -11.93 -25.02 -0.63
CA ARG A 431 -12.40 -24.01 -1.59
C ARG A 431 -12.23 -22.65 -0.99
N VAL A 432 -11.76 -21.70 -1.80
CA VAL A 432 -11.52 -20.32 -1.39
C VAL A 432 -12.04 -19.36 -2.45
N GLU A 433 -12.46 -18.19 -2.02
CA GLU A 433 -12.70 -17.06 -2.87
C GLU A 433 -11.40 -16.25 -3.05
N LEU A 434 -11.19 -15.80 -4.28
CA LEU A 434 -10.07 -14.91 -4.61
C LEU A 434 -10.52 -13.44 -4.53
N ALA A 435 -9.58 -12.56 -4.24
CA ALA A 435 -9.76 -11.13 -4.38
C ALA A 435 -10.13 -10.75 -5.83
N PRO A 436 -10.80 -9.60 -6.06
CA PRO A 436 -11.36 -9.28 -7.38
C PRO A 436 -10.38 -9.37 -8.54
N LEU A 437 -9.17 -8.81 -8.40
CA LEU A 437 -8.15 -8.90 -9.44
C LEU A 437 -7.65 -10.32 -9.65
N ALA A 438 -7.38 -11.05 -8.56
CA ALA A 438 -6.95 -12.45 -8.66
C ALA A 438 -7.98 -13.31 -9.37
N ARG A 439 -9.27 -13.09 -9.11
CA ARG A 439 -10.39 -13.78 -9.78
C ARG A 439 -10.44 -13.51 -11.27
N GLN A 440 -10.12 -12.29 -11.69
CA GLN A 440 -10.03 -11.94 -13.13
C GLN A 440 -8.85 -12.62 -13.82
N LEU A 441 -7.71 -12.66 -13.14
CA LEU A 441 -6.47 -13.21 -13.71
C LEU A 441 -6.42 -14.74 -13.67
N LEU A 442 -7.06 -15.36 -12.70
CA LEU A 442 -7.01 -16.79 -12.38
C LEU A 442 -8.42 -17.36 -12.16
N PRO A 443 -9.34 -17.26 -13.15
CA PRO A 443 -10.74 -17.65 -12.97
C PRO A 443 -10.92 -19.16 -12.69
N GLU A 444 -9.95 -19.98 -13.05
CA GLU A 444 -9.94 -21.44 -12.81
C GLU A 444 -9.57 -21.83 -11.39
N VAL A 445 -8.98 -20.90 -10.60
CA VAL A 445 -8.49 -21.19 -9.25
C VAL A 445 -9.63 -21.10 -8.25
N GLN A 446 -9.97 -22.24 -7.65
CA GLN A 446 -10.99 -22.36 -6.60
C GLN A 446 -10.47 -22.99 -5.32
N ALA A 447 -9.22 -23.43 -5.30
CA ALA A 447 -8.56 -24.02 -4.15
C ALA A 447 -7.32 -23.22 -3.76
N PRO A 448 -6.89 -23.25 -2.50
CA PRO A 448 -5.66 -22.60 -2.07
C PRO A 448 -4.47 -23.14 -2.86
N ARG A 449 -3.53 -22.27 -3.14
CA ARG A 449 -2.24 -22.60 -3.77
C ARG A 449 -1.13 -22.34 -2.75
N LEU A 450 -0.84 -23.36 -1.93
CA LEU A 450 0.33 -23.36 -1.06
C LEU A 450 1.39 -24.25 -1.68
N GLU A 451 2.64 -23.85 -1.54
CA GLU A 451 3.81 -24.62 -1.91
C GLU A 451 4.66 -24.87 -0.67
N ALA A 452 5.42 -25.96 -0.65
CA ALA A 452 6.29 -26.27 0.48
C ALA A 452 7.59 -26.93 0.03
N ILE A 453 8.61 -26.79 0.87
CA ILE A 453 9.77 -27.68 0.87
C ILE A 453 9.40 -28.84 1.79
N ASP A 454 9.50 -30.07 1.28
CA ASP A 454 9.30 -31.31 2.06
C ASP A 454 10.65 -31.93 2.40
N VAL A 455 10.88 -32.17 3.68
CA VAL A 455 12.04 -32.87 4.20
C VAL A 455 11.54 -34.03 5.05
N ASP A 456 11.51 -35.23 4.46
CA ASP A 456 11.13 -36.47 5.11
C ASP A 456 9.77 -36.42 5.84
N GLY A 457 8.79 -35.69 5.23
CA GLY A 457 7.44 -35.55 5.75
C GLY A 457 7.23 -34.33 6.65
N THR A 458 8.27 -33.56 6.94
CA THR A 458 8.16 -32.26 7.60
C THR A 458 8.16 -31.11 6.57
N LEU A 459 7.50 -30.00 6.91
CA LEU A 459 7.39 -28.83 6.03
C LEU A 459 8.16 -27.63 6.62
N PRO A 460 9.50 -27.60 6.52
CA PRO A 460 10.30 -26.51 7.08
C PRO A 460 10.04 -25.14 6.40
N VAL A 461 9.48 -25.14 5.21
CA VAL A 461 9.09 -23.92 4.49
C VAL A 461 7.71 -24.12 3.87
N ILE A 462 6.78 -23.23 4.20
CA ILE A 462 5.44 -23.16 3.58
C ILE A 462 5.31 -21.80 2.91
N TYR A 463 5.01 -21.78 1.64
CA TYR A 463 4.95 -20.57 0.81
C TYR A 463 3.58 -20.39 0.17
N SER A 464 3.05 -19.16 0.23
CA SER A 464 1.86 -18.76 -0.53
C SER A 464 2.23 -17.78 -1.64
N PRO A 465 2.18 -18.19 -2.92
CA PRO A 465 2.39 -17.27 -4.06
C PRO A 465 1.20 -16.32 -4.27
N LEU A 466 0.01 -16.69 -3.81
CA LEU A 466 -1.16 -15.82 -3.74
C LEU A 466 -1.24 -15.19 -2.34
N SER A 467 -1.37 -13.88 -2.26
CA SER A 467 -1.26 -13.17 -1.00
C SER A 467 -2.33 -13.59 0.02
N MET A 468 -1.88 -14.01 1.18
CA MET A 468 -2.69 -14.17 2.39
C MET A 468 -2.67 -12.87 3.22
N SER A 469 -1.49 -12.27 3.40
CA SER A 469 -1.28 -11.15 4.31
C SER A 469 -2.06 -9.90 3.94
N ALA A 470 -2.24 -9.65 2.64
CA ALA A 470 -3.08 -8.55 2.16
C ALA A 470 -4.56 -8.74 2.58
N GLY A 471 -5.05 -9.97 2.60
CA GLY A 471 -6.39 -10.29 3.10
C GLY A 471 -6.47 -10.23 4.64
N TRP A 472 -5.40 -10.60 5.35
CA TRP A 472 -5.36 -10.49 6.82
C TRP A 472 -5.52 -9.06 7.33
N GLU A 473 -5.12 -8.05 6.55
CA GLU A 473 -5.33 -6.65 6.92
C GLU A 473 -6.80 -6.24 6.94
N GLN A 474 -7.70 -7.02 6.32
CA GLN A 474 -9.14 -6.74 6.25
C GLN A 474 -9.46 -5.38 5.61
N LEU A 475 -8.58 -4.90 4.73
CA LEU A 475 -8.75 -3.65 4.02
C LEU A 475 -9.28 -3.86 2.59
N PRO A 476 -10.02 -2.88 2.04
CA PRO A 476 -10.41 -2.93 0.65
C PRO A 476 -9.18 -2.76 -0.24
N ARG A 477 -8.92 -3.71 -1.15
CA ARG A 477 -7.79 -3.68 -2.07
C ARG A 477 -8.24 -3.98 -3.49
N ALA A 478 -8.06 -3.02 -4.38
CA ALA A 478 -8.40 -3.19 -5.80
C ALA A 478 -7.43 -4.17 -6.50
N TYR A 479 -6.17 -4.13 -6.13
CA TYR A 479 -5.08 -4.81 -6.86
C TYR A 479 -4.41 -5.94 -6.08
N ASN A 480 -5.17 -6.63 -5.21
CA ASN A 480 -4.67 -7.82 -4.54
C ASN A 480 -4.75 -9.06 -5.45
N LYS A 481 -3.61 -9.66 -5.78
CA LYS A 481 -3.52 -10.98 -6.42
C LYS A 481 -3.47 -12.07 -5.34
N GLY A 482 -4.48 -12.16 -4.51
CA GLY A 482 -4.53 -13.08 -3.37
C GLY A 482 -5.94 -13.55 -3.09
N TYR A 483 -6.15 -14.05 -1.89
CA TYR A 483 -7.43 -14.54 -1.41
C TYR A 483 -8.34 -13.40 -0.95
N ALA A 484 -9.65 -13.64 -0.94
CA ALA A 484 -10.61 -12.77 -0.28
C ALA A 484 -10.30 -12.70 1.23
N ASN A 485 -10.63 -11.57 1.85
CA ASN A 485 -10.18 -11.26 3.21
C ASN A 485 -10.48 -12.37 4.22
N ASP A 486 -11.72 -12.87 4.25
CA ASP A 486 -12.15 -13.90 5.21
C ASP A 486 -11.46 -15.25 4.97
N ASP A 487 -11.33 -15.66 3.72
CA ASP A 487 -10.69 -16.92 3.37
C ASP A 487 -9.18 -16.86 3.56
N ALA A 488 -8.56 -15.69 3.33
CA ALA A 488 -7.17 -15.45 3.68
C ALA A 488 -6.90 -15.66 5.19
N LEU A 489 -7.78 -15.11 6.05
CA LEU A 489 -7.67 -15.30 7.50
C LEU A 489 -7.83 -16.76 7.90
N LYS A 490 -8.86 -17.46 7.42
CA LYS A 490 -9.09 -18.87 7.70
C LYS A 490 -7.90 -19.73 7.24
N LEU A 491 -7.36 -19.47 6.05
CA LEU A 491 -6.20 -20.17 5.53
C LEU A 491 -4.96 -19.88 6.40
N GLY A 492 -4.75 -18.64 6.81
CA GLY A 492 -3.66 -18.25 7.72
C GLY A 492 -3.74 -18.95 9.07
N VAL A 493 -4.95 -19.05 9.66
CA VAL A 493 -5.18 -19.83 10.90
C VAL A 493 -4.82 -21.30 10.69
N ASN A 494 -5.29 -21.90 9.60
CA ASN A 494 -4.97 -23.30 9.30
C ASN A 494 -3.46 -23.53 9.17
N VAL A 495 -2.76 -22.68 8.42
CA VAL A 495 -1.30 -22.78 8.21
C VAL A 495 -0.56 -22.68 9.54
N LEU A 496 -0.85 -21.66 10.34
CA LEU A 496 -0.15 -21.45 11.61
C LEU A 496 -0.46 -22.56 12.62
N MET A 497 -1.74 -22.93 12.77
CA MET A 497 -2.15 -23.98 13.69
C MET A 497 -1.61 -25.36 13.29
N TYR A 498 -1.55 -25.64 11.99
CA TYR A 498 -0.93 -26.86 11.48
C TYR A 498 0.55 -26.93 11.86
N VAL A 499 1.31 -25.85 11.60
CA VAL A 499 2.76 -25.79 11.89
C VAL A 499 3.06 -25.94 13.39
N VAL A 500 2.27 -25.29 14.24
CA VAL A 500 2.50 -25.35 15.70
C VAL A 500 2.12 -26.70 16.29
N SER A 501 1.31 -27.50 15.60
CA SER A 501 0.85 -28.81 16.08
C SER A 501 1.66 -29.99 15.57
N HIS A 502 2.57 -29.79 14.62
CA HIS A 502 3.42 -30.82 14.00
C HIS A 502 4.89 -30.47 14.13
#